data_3d82a4dbc39178a7a5059258fa6e3a8f
#
_entry.id   3d82a4dbc39178a7a5059258fa6e3a8f
#
_cell.length_a   1.000
_cell.length_b   1.000
_cell.length_c   1.000
_cell.angle_alpha   90.00
_cell.angle_beta   90.00
_cell.angle_gamma   90.00
#
_symmetry.space_group_name_H-M   'P 1'
#
loop_
_entity.id
_entity.type
_entity.pdbx_description
1 polymer ?
#
loop_
_entity_poly.entity_id
_entity_poly.type
_entity_poly.pdbx_seq_one_letter_code
_entity_poly.pdbx_strand_id
1 'polypeptide(L)' 'VYQKPQKYDDLNPDGIKVVVAWKYMVVGASVFIPCINTTRAGEQVRKIAELKSWRVAVRTRIENKMFGVRIWRTV' A
#
# COMPACT_ATOMS: atom_id res chain seq x y z
N VAL A 1 -8.27 -27.03 -4.20
CA VAL A 1 -8.85 -25.68 -4.04
C VAL A 1 -8.13 -24.72 -4.97
N TYR A 2 -8.89 -24.06 -5.82
CA TYR A 2 -8.31 -23.03 -6.67
C TYR A 2 -7.86 -21.85 -5.83
N GLN A 3 -6.62 -21.46 -5.98
CA GLN A 3 -6.08 -20.30 -5.30
C GLN A 3 -5.71 -19.26 -6.34
N LYS A 4 -6.35 -18.10 -6.28
CA LYS A 4 -6.08 -17.02 -7.21
C LYS A 4 -4.65 -16.53 -7.00
N PRO A 5 -3.84 -16.41 -8.06
CA PRO A 5 -2.49 -15.89 -7.91
C PRO A 5 -2.52 -14.44 -7.42
N GLN A 6 -1.53 -14.09 -6.62
CA GLN A 6 -1.38 -12.73 -6.14
C GLN A 6 -1.06 -11.79 -7.31
N LYS A 7 -1.78 -10.69 -7.40
CA LYS A 7 -1.51 -9.67 -8.39
C LYS A 7 -0.26 -8.90 -7.98
N TYR A 8 0.49 -8.38 -8.96
CA TYR A 8 1.72 -7.65 -8.67
C TYR A 8 1.50 -6.37 -7.84
N ASP A 9 0.27 -5.82 -7.84
CA ASP A 9 -0.07 -4.64 -7.08
C ASP A 9 -0.70 -4.93 -5.70
N ASP A 10 -0.76 -6.21 -5.30
CA ASP A 10 -1.13 -6.56 -3.95
C ASP A 10 0.09 -6.42 -3.04
N LEU A 11 -0.16 -6.01 -1.79
CA LEU A 11 0.90 -5.81 -0.80
C LEU A 11 1.00 -7.01 0.13
N ASN A 12 2.20 -7.28 0.64
CA ASN A 12 2.42 -8.32 1.63
C ASN A 12 3.58 -7.94 2.58
N PRO A 13 3.51 -6.77 3.21
CA PRO A 13 4.64 -6.30 4.02
C PRO A 13 4.98 -7.21 5.18
N ASP A 14 3.98 -7.89 5.77
CA ASP A 14 4.17 -8.83 6.87
C ASP A 14 4.03 -10.28 6.42
N GLY A 15 4.12 -10.54 5.12
CA GLY A 15 3.95 -11.89 4.57
C GLY A 15 2.49 -12.28 4.35
N ILE A 16 1.54 -11.44 4.74
CA ILE A 16 0.12 -11.65 4.53
C ILE A 16 -0.35 -10.67 3.44
N LYS A 17 -1.12 -11.19 2.50
CA LYS A 17 -1.61 -10.41 1.38
C LYS A 17 -2.57 -9.30 1.85
N VAL A 18 -2.32 -8.09 1.41
CA VAL A 18 -3.20 -6.94 1.62
C VAL A 18 -3.65 -6.45 0.25
N VAL A 19 -4.97 -6.44 0.03
CA VAL A 19 -5.55 -5.99 -1.24
C VAL A 19 -5.93 -4.53 -1.11
N VAL A 20 -5.45 -3.72 -2.05
CA VAL A 20 -5.75 -2.28 -2.10
C VAL A 20 -6.50 -1.98 -3.40
N ALA A 21 -7.59 -1.24 -3.29
CA ALA A 21 -8.38 -0.84 -4.47
C ALA A 21 -7.73 0.37 -5.14
N TRP A 22 -6.62 0.15 -5.81
CA TRP A 22 -5.82 1.21 -6.43
C TRP A 22 -6.61 2.07 -7.41
N LYS A 23 -7.62 1.50 -8.05
CA LYS A 23 -8.44 2.24 -9.02
C LYS A 23 -9.21 3.41 -8.40
N TYR A 24 -9.42 3.39 -7.09
CA TYR A 24 -10.07 4.48 -6.37
C TYR A 24 -9.06 5.47 -5.77
N MET A 25 -7.78 5.21 -5.95
CA MET A 25 -6.71 6.05 -5.44
C MET A 25 -6.41 7.19 -6.43
N VAL A 26 -7.30 8.16 -6.47
CA VAL A 26 -7.14 9.35 -7.32
C VAL A 26 -6.13 10.32 -6.68
N VAL A 27 -5.69 11.32 -7.44
CA VAL A 27 -4.78 12.35 -6.93
C VAL A 27 -5.43 13.03 -5.71
N GLY A 28 -4.68 13.13 -4.62
CA GLY A 28 -5.15 13.67 -3.35
C GLY A 28 -5.79 12.64 -2.42
N ALA A 29 -6.09 11.45 -2.92
CA ALA A 29 -6.61 10.38 -2.08
C ALA A 29 -5.52 9.76 -1.22
N SER A 30 -5.92 9.10 -0.14
CA SER A 30 -5.00 8.39 0.74
C SER A 30 -5.59 7.06 1.20
N VAL A 31 -4.71 6.16 1.61
CA VAL A 31 -5.09 4.88 2.19
C VAL A 31 -4.16 4.55 3.35
N PHE A 32 -4.69 3.94 4.40
CA PHE A 32 -3.91 3.45 5.52
C PHE A 32 -3.78 1.94 5.42
N ILE A 33 -2.54 1.45 5.53
CA ILE A 33 -2.24 0.02 5.45
C ILE A 33 -1.69 -0.42 6.80
N PRO A 34 -2.47 -1.15 7.61
CA PRO A 34 -1.97 -1.68 8.87
C PRO A 34 -0.88 -2.72 8.59
N CYS A 35 0.27 -2.56 9.22
CA CYS A 35 1.37 -3.51 9.08
C CYS A 35 2.43 -3.25 10.14
N ILE A 36 3.27 -4.23 10.38
CA ILE A 36 4.40 -4.11 11.30
C ILE A 36 5.65 -3.69 10.53
N ASN A 37 5.90 -4.31 9.37
CA ASN A 37 7.06 -3.98 8.55
C ASN A 37 6.76 -2.78 7.64
N THR A 38 6.82 -1.58 8.21
CA THR A 38 6.51 -0.35 7.50
C THR A 38 7.52 -0.02 6.40
N THR A 39 8.78 -0.40 6.57
CA THR A 39 9.81 -0.20 5.54
C THR A 39 9.46 -0.99 4.29
N ARG A 40 9.12 -2.27 4.46
CA ARG A 40 8.75 -3.13 3.34
C ARG A 40 7.46 -2.64 2.67
N ALA A 41 6.48 -2.21 3.47
CA ALA A 41 5.24 -1.63 2.93
C ALA A 41 5.55 -0.42 2.05
N GLY A 42 6.39 0.50 2.51
CA GLY A 42 6.78 1.65 1.72
C GLY A 42 7.49 1.29 0.43
N GLU A 43 8.39 0.31 0.47
CA GLU A 43 9.08 -0.16 -0.73
C GLU A 43 8.11 -0.75 -1.75
N GLN A 44 7.19 -1.59 -1.29
CA GLN A 44 6.19 -2.21 -2.16
C GLN A 44 5.27 -1.17 -2.79
N VAL A 45 4.81 -0.21 -2.01
CA VAL A 45 3.94 0.86 -2.50
C VAL A 45 4.65 1.73 -3.53
N ARG A 46 5.91 2.10 -3.28
CA ARG A 46 6.68 2.91 -4.23
C ARG A 46 6.90 2.19 -5.54
N LYS A 47 7.13 0.89 -5.48
CA LYS A 47 7.29 0.07 -6.68
C LYS A 47 6.01 0.03 -7.51
N ILE A 48 4.86 -0.13 -6.85
CA ILE A 48 3.55 -0.10 -7.52
C ILE A 48 3.29 1.27 -8.13
N ALA A 49 3.57 2.34 -7.38
CA ALA A 49 3.40 3.70 -7.86
C ALA A 49 4.27 3.98 -9.10
N GLU A 50 5.50 3.49 -9.09
CA GLU A 50 6.39 3.61 -10.24
C GLU A 50 5.82 2.93 -11.49
N LEU A 51 5.27 1.73 -11.32
CA LEU A 51 4.63 0.98 -12.42
C LEU A 51 3.40 1.72 -12.97
N LYS A 52 2.71 2.48 -12.13
CA LYS A 52 1.53 3.25 -12.52
C LYS A 52 1.86 4.69 -12.91
N SER A 53 3.13 5.07 -12.89
CA SER A 53 3.60 6.45 -13.12
C SER A 53 2.99 7.45 -12.15
N TRP A 54 2.77 7.03 -10.91
CA TRP A 54 2.27 7.89 -9.83
C TRP A 54 3.42 8.33 -8.93
N ARG A 55 3.19 9.44 -8.24
CA ARG A 55 4.01 9.84 -7.11
C ARG A 55 3.18 9.72 -5.85
N VAL A 56 3.80 9.21 -4.78
CA VAL A 56 3.13 8.98 -3.51
C VAL A 56 4.00 9.49 -2.38
N ALA A 57 3.36 9.94 -1.30
CA ALA A 57 4.00 10.22 -0.03
C ALA A 57 3.62 9.09 0.93
N VAL A 58 4.60 8.56 1.64
CA VAL A 58 4.42 7.43 2.56
C VAL A 58 4.88 7.85 3.94
N ARG A 59 4.04 7.65 4.95
CA ARG A 59 4.39 7.94 6.33
C ARG A 59 3.97 6.83 7.26
N THR A 60 4.83 6.50 8.21
CA THR A 60 4.49 5.58 9.30
C THR A 60 3.58 6.31 10.27
N ARG A 61 2.46 5.67 10.64
CA ARG A 61 1.46 6.28 11.53
C ARG A 61 0.82 5.22 12.41
N ILE A 62 0.22 5.67 13.49
CA ILE A 62 -0.69 4.87 14.31
C ILE A 62 -2.07 5.49 14.15
N GLU A 63 -3.01 4.71 13.61
CA GLU A 63 -4.40 5.16 13.40
C GLU A 63 -5.33 4.12 13.98
N ASN A 64 -6.31 4.55 14.76
CA ASN A 64 -7.26 3.66 15.45
C ASN A 64 -6.53 2.55 16.23
N LYS A 65 -5.44 2.91 16.92
CA LYS A 65 -4.60 1.99 17.69
C LYS A 65 -3.89 0.92 16.84
N MET A 66 -3.84 1.10 15.52
CA MET A 66 -3.15 0.18 14.61
C MET A 66 -1.92 0.85 14.03
N PHE A 67 -0.80 0.16 14.09
CA PHE A 67 0.46 0.61 13.50
C PHE A 67 0.46 0.29 12.01
N GLY A 68 1.01 1.19 11.20
CA GLY A 68 1.08 0.96 9.77
C GLY A 68 1.60 2.16 9.00
N VAL A 69 1.27 2.23 7.72
CA VAL A 69 1.66 3.34 6.86
C VAL A 69 0.43 3.96 6.21
N ARG A 70 0.44 5.28 6.09
CA ARG A 70 -0.55 5.98 5.28
C ARG A 70 0.13 6.50 4.02
N ILE A 71 -0.54 6.31 2.91
CA ILE A 71 -0.03 6.63 1.59
C ILE A 71 -0.96 7.64 0.94
N TRP A 72 -0.38 8.74 0.45
CA TRP A 72 -1.11 9.76 -0.30
C TRP A 72 -0.62 9.76 -1.74
N ARG A 73 -1.54 9.74 -2.68
CA ARG A 73 -1.18 9.94 -4.08
C ARG A 73 -1.06 11.45 -4.34
N THR A 74 0.12 11.90 -4.74
CA THR A 74 0.38 13.32 -4.98
C THR A 74 0.31 13.70 -6.46
N VAL A 75 0.54 12.75 -7.35
CA VAL A 75 0.44 12.98 -8.79
C VAL A 75 -0.29 11.84 -9.48
#